data_efca561a5317c4525afd418eaed8b7b9
#
_entry.id   efca561a5317c4525afd418eaed8b7b9
#
_cell.length_a   1.000
_cell.length_b   1.000
_cell.length_c   1.000
_cell.angle_alpha   90.00
_cell.angle_beta   90.00
_cell.angle_gamma   90.00
#
_symmetry.space_group_name_H-M   'P 1'
#
loop_
_entity.id
_entity.type
_entity.pdbx_description
1 polymer ?
#
loop_
_entity_poly.entity_id
_entity_poly.type
_entity_poly.pdbx_seq_one_letter_code
_entity_poly.pdbx_strand_id
1 'polypeptide(L)'
;MLISPVVKKVYNALKLHVPQGSILVVAVSGGADSMALADGMAQLFKEGYCQPHVLHVEHGLRGDEALADAELVRKFCEAKGLPFTCVHVDVKAYAMQNKLSTEEAARKLRYAVLKEQAQALNAEYILTAHHSDDQAETVLLKLLRGAGTEGLSGMQVRSGKILRPLLHLTRAHLESYCALQNITYCYDSTNSDLHYTRNKIRQELLPYLEENYNPAIKKALVQCAEILQEDDACLNQMAQEKFQALANCTNAGVILDVRKWQDIPAALRKRILRQAYFLAGGKELGYRHTEGLDVLCLRKTSGKYLKLPQKMIASYNRGKLLIQPANEGDSEYE
;
A
#
# COMPACT_ATOMS: atom_id res chain seq x y z
N MET A 1 -0.92 -30.91 17.45
CA MET A 1 -1.16 -30.70 15.99
C MET A 1 -0.09 -29.75 15.47
N LEU A 2 0.69 -30.14 14.48
CA LEU A 2 1.69 -29.23 13.89
C LEU A 2 0.92 -28.12 13.12
N ILE A 3 0.95 -26.91 13.67
CA ILE A 3 0.33 -25.74 13.02
C ILE A 3 1.06 -25.50 11.70
N SER A 4 0.32 -25.46 10.60
CA SER A 4 0.90 -25.19 9.27
C SER A 4 1.68 -23.87 9.23
N PRO A 5 2.74 -23.77 8.42
CA PRO A 5 3.51 -22.53 8.29
C PRO A 5 2.64 -21.32 7.93
N VAL A 6 1.62 -21.51 7.08
CA VAL A 6 0.67 -20.45 6.70
C VAL A 6 -0.12 -19.98 7.90
N VAL A 7 -0.78 -20.88 8.62
CA VAL A 7 -1.58 -20.57 9.82
C VAL A 7 -0.71 -19.90 10.89
N LYS A 8 0.51 -20.40 11.11
CA LYS A 8 1.46 -19.82 12.07
C LYS A 8 1.83 -18.38 11.70
N LYS A 9 2.06 -18.09 10.41
CA LYS A 9 2.37 -16.72 9.95
C LYS A 9 1.17 -15.79 10.10
N VAL A 10 -0.04 -16.25 9.73
CA VAL A 10 -1.27 -15.48 9.94
C VAL A 10 -1.46 -15.19 11.43
N TYR A 11 -1.38 -16.21 12.28
CA TYR A 11 -1.50 -16.05 13.74
C TYR A 11 -0.50 -15.05 14.31
N ASN A 12 0.79 -15.17 13.96
CA ASN A 12 1.82 -14.26 14.46
C ASN A 12 1.56 -12.80 14.02
N ALA A 13 1.14 -12.58 12.77
CA ALA A 13 0.80 -11.24 12.30
C ALA A 13 -0.43 -10.67 13.03
N LEU A 14 -1.45 -11.49 13.28
CA LEU A 14 -2.61 -11.06 14.05
C LEU A 14 -2.21 -10.76 15.50
N LYS A 15 -1.49 -11.66 16.16
CA LYS A 15 -1.04 -11.49 17.57
C LYS A 15 -0.28 -10.18 17.78
N LEU A 16 0.49 -9.75 16.79
CA LEU A 16 1.29 -8.52 16.88
C LEU A 16 0.45 -7.24 16.70
N HIS A 17 -0.62 -7.32 15.93
CA HIS A 17 -1.33 -6.12 15.45
C HIS A 17 -2.80 -6.05 15.84
N VAL A 18 -3.42 -7.16 16.22
CA VAL A 18 -4.88 -7.29 16.32
C VAL A 18 -5.28 -7.82 17.69
N PRO A 19 -6.13 -7.13 18.44
CA PRO A 19 -6.71 -7.67 19.68
C PRO A 19 -7.49 -8.96 19.42
N GLN A 20 -7.49 -9.87 20.37
CA GLN A 20 -8.29 -11.10 20.30
C GLN A 20 -9.79 -10.76 20.28
N GLY A 21 -10.55 -11.47 19.47
CA GLY A 21 -11.99 -11.25 19.29
C GLY A 21 -12.34 -10.18 18.23
N SER A 22 -11.34 -9.50 17.65
CA SER A 22 -11.54 -8.46 16.64
C SER A 22 -12.28 -8.96 15.41
N ILE A 23 -13.12 -8.08 14.84
CA ILE A 23 -13.75 -8.28 13.53
C ILE A 23 -12.77 -7.89 12.44
N LEU A 24 -12.62 -8.76 11.44
CA LEU A 24 -11.64 -8.61 10.36
C LEU A 24 -12.31 -8.83 9.00
N VAL A 25 -12.09 -7.93 8.04
CA VAL A 25 -12.49 -8.18 6.64
C VAL A 25 -11.35 -8.90 5.92
N VAL A 26 -11.64 -10.03 5.29
CA VAL A 26 -10.66 -10.83 4.55
C VAL A 26 -10.95 -10.73 3.06
N ALA A 27 -10.07 -10.08 2.30
CA ALA A 27 -10.21 -9.94 0.86
C ALA A 27 -9.84 -11.25 0.15
N VAL A 28 -10.80 -11.89 -0.50
CA VAL A 28 -10.63 -13.19 -1.18
C VAL A 28 -11.02 -13.07 -2.63
N SER A 29 -10.08 -13.29 -3.54
CA SER A 29 -10.30 -13.23 -5.00
C SER A 29 -10.61 -14.60 -5.64
N GLY A 30 -10.47 -15.70 -4.90
CA GLY A 30 -10.58 -17.07 -5.43
C GLY A 30 -9.24 -17.68 -5.85
N GLY A 31 -8.18 -16.91 -6.03
CA GLY A 31 -6.84 -17.43 -6.33
C GLY A 31 -6.16 -18.06 -5.12
N ALA A 32 -5.11 -18.88 -5.36
CA ALA A 32 -4.42 -19.69 -4.36
C ALA A 32 -4.02 -18.90 -3.10
N ASP A 33 -3.42 -17.72 -3.27
CA ASP A 33 -2.92 -16.91 -2.17
C ASP A 33 -4.04 -16.46 -1.23
N SER A 34 -5.15 -16.01 -1.82
CA SER A 34 -6.32 -15.53 -1.06
C SER A 34 -7.10 -16.66 -0.41
N MET A 35 -7.15 -17.83 -1.05
CA MET A 35 -7.79 -19.02 -0.49
C MET A 35 -6.97 -19.61 0.66
N ALA A 36 -5.62 -19.59 0.55
CA ALA A 36 -4.73 -19.96 1.65
C ALA A 36 -4.90 -19.04 2.87
N LEU A 37 -5.05 -17.72 2.63
CA LEU A 37 -5.36 -16.77 3.70
C LEU A 37 -6.72 -17.07 4.35
N ALA A 38 -7.75 -17.30 3.55
CA ALA A 38 -9.10 -17.60 4.03
C ALA A 38 -9.13 -18.87 4.90
N ASP A 39 -8.40 -19.94 4.50
CA ASP A 39 -8.31 -21.16 5.30
C ASP A 39 -7.55 -20.93 6.61
N GLY A 40 -6.44 -20.19 6.59
CA GLY A 40 -5.75 -19.80 7.81
C GLY A 40 -6.63 -19.02 8.77
N MET A 41 -7.48 -18.13 8.25
CA MET A 41 -8.46 -17.39 9.04
C MET A 41 -9.57 -18.26 9.58
N ALA A 42 -10.04 -19.24 8.80
CA ALA A 42 -11.05 -20.21 9.25
C ALA A 42 -10.57 -21.05 10.43
N GLN A 43 -9.29 -21.43 10.46
CA GLN A 43 -8.70 -22.15 11.58
C GLN A 43 -8.66 -21.30 12.83
N LEU A 44 -8.21 -20.04 12.73
CA LEU A 44 -8.16 -19.10 13.86
C LEU A 44 -9.56 -18.69 14.36
N PHE A 45 -10.55 -18.67 13.47
CA PHE A 45 -11.95 -18.46 13.84
C PHE A 45 -12.49 -19.63 14.68
N LYS A 46 -12.21 -20.87 14.29
CA LYS A 46 -12.58 -22.07 15.08
C LYS A 46 -11.94 -22.11 16.45
N GLU A 47 -10.74 -21.54 16.59
CA GLU A 47 -10.03 -21.39 17.87
C GLU A 47 -10.54 -20.21 18.71
N GLY A 48 -11.53 -19.44 18.21
CA GLY A 48 -12.09 -18.28 18.89
C GLY A 48 -11.14 -17.07 18.97
N TYR A 49 -10.12 -17.01 18.08
CA TYR A 49 -9.13 -15.95 18.13
C TYR A 49 -9.62 -14.64 17.51
N CYS A 50 -10.40 -14.70 16.42
CA CYS A 50 -10.91 -13.55 15.68
C CYS A 50 -12.26 -13.85 15.00
N GLN A 51 -12.90 -12.81 14.48
CA GLN A 51 -14.17 -12.90 13.74
C GLN A 51 -13.96 -12.45 12.29
N PRO A 52 -13.52 -13.33 11.37
CA PRO A 52 -13.31 -13.00 9.98
C PRO A 52 -14.63 -12.89 9.22
N HIS A 53 -14.74 -11.89 8.35
CA HIS A 53 -15.77 -11.75 7.34
C HIS A 53 -15.11 -11.76 5.96
N VAL A 54 -15.40 -12.75 5.15
CA VAL A 54 -14.83 -12.89 3.80
C VAL A 54 -15.56 -11.96 2.85
N LEU A 55 -14.79 -11.15 2.12
CA LEU A 55 -15.31 -10.26 1.08
C LEU A 55 -14.67 -10.58 -0.27
N HIS A 56 -15.51 -10.97 -1.22
CA HIS A 56 -15.17 -11.12 -2.63
C HIS A 56 -15.64 -9.90 -3.41
N VAL A 57 -14.76 -9.31 -4.23
CA VAL A 57 -15.11 -8.19 -5.11
C VAL A 57 -15.05 -8.67 -6.55
N GLU A 58 -16.22 -8.77 -7.17
CA GLU A 58 -16.39 -9.15 -8.57
C GLU A 58 -16.29 -7.90 -9.45
N HIS A 59 -15.40 -7.90 -10.45
CA HIS A 59 -15.01 -6.72 -11.21
C HIS A 59 -15.78 -6.48 -12.51
N GLY A 60 -16.72 -7.36 -12.89
CA GLY A 60 -17.48 -7.24 -14.15
C GLY A 60 -16.65 -7.41 -15.43
N LEU A 61 -15.48 -8.02 -15.35
CA LEU A 61 -14.55 -8.07 -16.49
C LEU A 61 -14.57 -9.41 -17.25
N ARG A 62 -14.93 -10.53 -16.59
CA ARG A 62 -14.78 -11.90 -17.12
C ARG A 62 -16.09 -12.69 -17.26
N GLY A 63 -17.25 -12.02 -17.13
CA GLY A 63 -18.55 -12.69 -17.30
C GLY A 63 -18.71 -13.95 -16.42
N ASP A 64 -19.01 -15.08 -17.06
CA ASP A 64 -19.30 -16.36 -16.35
C ASP A 64 -18.12 -16.88 -15.51
N GLU A 65 -16.87 -16.63 -15.91
CA GLU A 65 -15.69 -16.99 -15.11
C GLU A 65 -15.68 -16.28 -13.75
N ALA A 66 -16.02 -15.01 -13.72
CA ALA A 66 -16.06 -14.24 -12.49
C ALA A 66 -17.18 -14.72 -11.54
N LEU A 67 -18.31 -15.15 -12.09
CA LEU A 67 -19.40 -15.76 -11.32
C LEU A 67 -18.97 -17.13 -10.74
N ALA A 68 -18.22 -17.92 -11.51
CA ALA A 68 -17.69 -19.18 -11.04
C ALA A 68 -16.67 -19.01 -9.90
N ASP A 69 -15.82 -17.96 -9.99
CA ASP A 69 -14.89 -17.59 -8.92
C ASP A 69 -15.62 -17.21 -7.63
N ALA A 70 -16.63 -16.36 -7.73
CA ALA A 70 -17.46 -15.96 -6.59
C ALA A 70 -18.18 -17.16 -5.94
N GLU A 71 -18.71 -18.08 -6.75
CA GLU A 71 -19.38 -19.30 -6.30
C GLU A 71 -18.41 -20.26 -5.59
N LEU A 72 -17.17 -20.39 -6.08
CA LEU A 72 -16.14 -21.20 -5.43
C LEU A 72 -15.83 -20.65 -4.04
N VAL A 73 -15.62 -19.33 -3.92
CA VAL A 73 -15.36 -18.68 -2.63
C VAL A 73 -16.56 -18.83 -1.69
N ARG A 74 -17.79 -18.67 -2.18
CA ARG A 74 -19.01 -18.85 -1.41
C ARG A 74 -19.11 -20.26 -0.81
N LYS A 75 -18.95 -21.31 -1.65
CA LYS A 75 -18.96 -22.71 -1.21
C LYS A 75 -17.88 -23.02 -0.18
N PHE A 76 -16.67 -22.46 -0.37
CA PHE A 76 -15.60 -22.60 0.61
C PHE A 76 -16.00 -21.98 1.96
N CYS A 77 -16.55 -20.77 1.95
CA CYS A 77 -16.98 -20.09 3.17
C CYS A 77 -18.10 -20.86 3.90
N GLU A 78 -19.09 -21.37 3.18
CA GLU A 78 -20.15 -22.20 3.73
C GLU A 78 -19.60 -23.47 4.41
N ALA A 79 -18.68 -24.18 3.73
CA ALA A 79 -18.06 -25.39 4.28
C ALA A 79 -17.21 -25.11 5.53
N LYS A 80 -16.65 -23.90 5.66
CA LYS A 80 -15.82 -23.48 6.81
C LYS A 80 -16.61 -22.72 7.88
N GLY A 81 -17.87 -22.39 7.64
CA GLY A 81 -18.73 -21.59 8.53
C GLY A 81 -18.30 -20.12 8.61
N LEU A 82 -17.71 -19.56 7.56
CA LEU A 82 -17.26 -18.17 7.50
C LEU A 82 -18.38 -17.27 6.94
N PRO A 83 -18.65 -16.10 7.55
CA PRO A 83 -19.48 -15.08 6.94
C PRO A 83 -18.89 -14.61 5.61
N PHE A 84 -19.75 -14.48 4.59
CA PHE A 84 -19.36 -14.16 3.23
C PHE A 84 -20.22 -13.06 2.63
N THR A 85 -19.59 -12.12 1.93
CA THR A 85 -20.23 -11.10 1.09
C THR A 85 -19.54 -11.06 -0.26
N CYS A 86 -20.33 -10.99 -1.33
CA CYS A 86 -19.85 -10.71 -2.69
C CYS A 86 -20.40 -9.36 -3.12
N VAL A 87 -19.51 -8.49 -3.62
CA VAL A 87 -19.86 -7.16 -4.14
C VAL A 87 -19.43 -7.06 -5.58
N HIS A 88 -20.38 -6.75 -6.45
CA HIS A 88 -20.13 -6.47 -7.87
C HIS A 88 -19.77 -5.01 -8.08
N VAL A 89 -18.75 -4.73 -8.92
CA VAL A 89 -18.34 -3.38 -9.32
C VAL A 89 -18.14 -3.29 -10.83
N ASP A 90 -18.63 -2.20 -11.44
CA ASP A 90 -18.40 -1.93 -12.85
C ASP A 90 -17.09 -1.17 -13.07
N VAL A 91 -16.02 -1.93 -13.27
CA VAL A 91 -14.67 -1.39 -13.49
C VAL A 91 -14.58 -0.63 -14.79
N LYS A 92 -15.30 -1.05 -15.87
CA LYS A 92 -15.22 -0.40 -17.17
C LYS A 92 -15.83 1.01 -17.13
N ALA A 93 -17.02 1.14 -16.55
CA ALA A 93 -17.67 2.44 -16.38
C ALA A 93 -16.82 3.38 -15.53
N TYR A 94 -16.29 2.89 -14.41
CA TYR A 94 -15.44 3.69 -13.52
C TYR A 94 -14.13 4.14 -14.20
N ALA A 95 -13.48 3.25 -14.98
CA ALA A 95 -12.26 3.57 -15.72
C ALA A 95 -12.51 4.70 -16.75
N MET A 96 -13.60 4.62 -17.50
CA MET A 96 -14.00 5.64 -18.50
C MET A 96 -14.28 7.00 -17.84
N GLN A 97 -15.06 7.02 -16.78
CA GLN A 97 -15.44 8.25 -16.08
C GLN A 97 -14.24 8.98 -15.48
N ASN A 98 -13.27 8.22 -14.96
CA ASN A 98 -12.11 8.77 -14.24
C ASN A 98 -10.83 8.83 -15.08
N LYS A 99 -10.87 8.46 -16.37
CA LYS A 99 -9.70 8.41 -17.28
C LYS A 99 -8.53 7.58 -16.70
N LEU A 100 -8.85 6.42 -16.17
CA LEU A 100 -7.91 5.50 -15.55
C LEU A 100 -7.69 4.28 -16.42
N SER A 101 -6.55 3.58 -16.22
CA SER A 101 -6.39 2.23 -16.74
C SER A 101 -7.35 1.27 -16.01
N THR A 102 -7.72 0.16 -16.68
CA THR A 102 -8.60 -0.88 -16.09
C THR A 102 -8.02 -1.43 -14.79
N GLU A 103 -6.69 -1.66 -14.73
CA GLU A 103 -6.00 -2.14 -13.53
C GLU A 103 -6.11 -1.13 -12.37
N GLU A 104 -5.87 0.16 -12.65
CA GLU A 104 -5.96 1.19 -11.63
C GLU A 104 -7.39 1.39 -11.14
N ALA A 105 -8.37 1.34 -12.03
CA ALA A 105 -9.78 1.42 -11.72
C ALA A 105 -10.22 0.23 -10.85
N ALA A 106 -9.88 -1.00 -11.24
CA ALA A 106 -10.16 -2.22 -10.49
C ALA A 106 -9.54 -2.15 -9.07
N ARG A 107 -8.30 -1.71 -8.99
CA ARG A 107 -7.62 -1.54 -7.71
C ARG A 107 -8.30 -0.49 -6.82
N LYS A 108 -8.67 0.69 -7.37
CA LYS A 108 -9.34 1.75 -6.60
C LYS A 108 -10.70 1.28 -6.09
N LEU A 109 -11.52 0.69 -6.95
CA LEU A 109 -12.84 0.16 -6.58
C LEU A 109 -12.72 -0.93 -5.52
N ARG A 110 -11.83 -1.89 -5.71
CA ARG A 110 -11.59 -2.95 -4.72
C ARG A 110 -11.28 -2.39 -3.32
N TYR A 111 -10.35 -1.43 -3.23
CA TYR A 111 -10.03 -0.83 -1.93
C TYR A 111 -11.14 0.06 -1.37
N ALA A 112 -11.96 0.69 -2.22
CA ALA A 112 -13.12 1.43 -1.78
C ALA A 112 -14.16 0.51 -1.13
N VAL A 113 -14.53 -0.59 -1.81
CA VAL A 113 -15.45 -1.61 -1.30
C VAL A 113 -14.93 -2.25 0.00
N LEU A 114 -13.64 -2.62 0.04
CA LEU A 114 -13.02 -3.20 1.24
C LEU A 114 -13.11 -2.25 2.44
N LYS A 115 -12.88 -0.96 2.24
CA LYS A 115 -12.96 0.06 3.30
C LYS A 115 -14.40 0.30 3.75
N GLU A 116 -15.33 0.38 2.81
CA GLU A 116 -16.75 0.55 3.10
C GLU A 116 -17.29 -0.62 3.93
N GLN A 117 -16.99 -1.86 3.50
CA GLN A 117 -17.39 -3.04 4.25
C GLN A 117 -16.74 -3.11 5.64
N ALA A 118 -15.45 -2.77 5.75
CA ALA A 118 -14.77 -2.72 7.03
C ALA A 118 -15.40 -1.67 7.96
N GLN A 119 -15.86 -0.56 7.43
CA GLN A 119 -16.56 0.48 8.20
C GLN A 119 -17.96 0.00 8.63
N ALA A 120 -18.72 -0.62 7.74
CA ALA A 120 -20.06 -1.13 8.03
C ALA A 120 -20.05 -2.22 9.12
N LEU A 121 -19.02 -3.07 9.13
CA LEU A 121 -18.84 -4.13 10.13
C LEU A 121 -18.10 -3.67 11.39
N ASN A 122 -17.65 -2.40 11.48
CA ASN A 122 -16.73 -1.92 12.50
C ASN A 122 -15.45 -2.78 12.61
N ALA A 123 -14.95 -3.29 11.48
CA ALA A 123 -13.75 -4.10 11.45
C ALA A 123 -12.50 -3.28 11.75
N GLU A 124 -11.61 -3.84 12.56
CA GLU A 124 -10.34 -3.21 12.93
C GLU A 124 -9.36 -3.22 11.77
N TYR A 125 -9.30 -4.32 11.02
CA TYR A 125 -8.38 -4.49 9.89
C TYR A 125 -9.02 -5.16 8.68
N ILE A 126 -8.39 -4.88 7.52
CA ILE A 126 -8.63 -5.52 6.24
C ILE A 126 -7.41 -6.39 5.92
N LEU A 127 -7.59 -7.69 5.79
CA LEU A 127 -6.54 -8.64 5.45
C LEU A 127 -6.46 -8.85 3.94
N THR A 128 -5.25 -8.83 3.41
CA THR A 128 -4.98 -9.11 1.99
C THR A 128 -3.86 -10.14 1.86
N ALA A 129 -3.95 -10.99 0.84
CA ALA A 129 -3.05 -12.13 0.64
C ALA A 129 -1.76 -11.78 -0.15
N HIS A 130 -1.24 -10.55 0.00
CA HIS A 130 0.04 -10.21 -0.62
C HIS A 130 1.16 -11.06 -0.01
N HIS A 131 2.06 -11.52 -0.86
CA HIS A 131 3.16 -12.43 -0.52
C HIS A 131 4.53 -11.86 -0.97
N SER A 132 5.62 -12.60 -0.73
CA SER A 132 6.97 -12.10 -0.97
C SER A 132 7.28 -11.86 -2.46
N ASP A 133 6.70 -12.63 -3.37
CA ASP A 133 6.85 -12.38 -4.81
C ASP A 133 6.18 -11.07 -5.21
N ASP A 134 5.00 -10.73 -4.67
CA ASP A 134 4.37 -9.40 -4.86
C ASP A 134 5.25 -8.27 -4.31
N GLN A 135 5.97 -8.52 -3.22
CA GLN A 135 6.93 -7.56 -2.66
C GLN A 135 8.08 -7.31 -3.65
N ALA A 136 8.68 -8.37 -4.18
CA ALA A 136 9.76 -8.27 -5.18
C ALA A 136 9.29 -7.50 -6.42
N GLU A 137 8.10 -7.82 -6.96
CA GLU A 137 7.49 -7.10 -8.08
C GLU A 137 7.31 -5.62 -7.76
N THR A 138 6.82 -5.31 -6.55
CA THR A 138 6.55 -3.93 -6.11
C THR A 138 7.83 -3.13 -6.00
N VAL A 139 8.89 -3.70 -5.42
CA VAL A 139 10.20 -3.07 -5.30
C VAL A 139 10.78 -2.76 -6.67
N LEU A 140 10.78 -3.76 -7.57
CA LEU A 140 11.31 -3.59 -8.92
C LEU A 140 10.50 -2.57 -9.73
N LEU A 141 9.17 -2.61 -9.65
CA LEU A 141 8.30 -1.63 -10.30
C LEU A 141 8.59 -0.20 -9.81
N LYS A 142 8.78 -0.02 -8.52
CA LYS A 142 9.09 1.28 -7.92
C LYS A 142 10.50 1.75 -8.28
N LEU A 143 11.48 0.84 -8.35
CA LEU A 143 12.83 1.14 -8.81
C LEU A 143 12.83 1.66 -10.26
N LEU A 144 12.13 0.98 -11.16
CA LEU A 144 11.98 1.38 -12.56
C LEU A 144 11.29 2.76 -12.73
N ARG A 145 10.49 3.16 -11.76
CA ARG A 145 9.84 4.49 -11.72
C ARG A 145 10.69 5.57 -11.04
N GLY A 146 11.92 5.24 -10.60
CA GLY A 146 12.81 6.20 -9.94
C GLY A 146 12.42 6.53 -8.50
N ALA A 147 11.79 5.59 -7.79
CA ALA A 147 11.44 5.82 -6.39
C ALA A 147 12.69 5.90 -5.49
N GLY A 148 12.63 6.75 -4.48
CA GLY A 148 13.61 6.83 -3.40
C GLY A 148 13.40 5.75 -2.31
N THR A 149 14.11 5.90 -1.18
CA THR A 149 14.10 4.93 -0.07
C THR A 149 12.69 4.56 0.41
N GLU A 150 11.82 5.54 0.65
CA GLU A 150 10.42 5.34 1.03
C GLU A 150 9.66 4.47 0.02
N GLY A 151 9.86 4.70 -1.27
CA GLY A 151 9.24 3.88 -2.32
C GLY A 151 9.81 2.47 -2.37
N LEU A 152 11.13 2.33 -2.31
CA LEU A 152 11.84 1.05 -2.39
C LEU A 152 11.66 0.18 -1.13
N SER A 153 11.23 0.74 -0.01
CA SER A 153 10.80 -0.02 1.17
C SER A 153 9.61 -0.95 0.91
N GLY A 154 8.98 -0.84 -0.25
CA GLY A 154 7.96 -1.78 -0.72
C GLY A 154 6.64 -1.69 0.04
N MET A 155 6.06 -2.86 0.34
CA MET A 155 4.86 -3.00 1.17
C MET A 155 5.24 -3.36 2.60
N GLN A 156 4.57 -2.78 3.57
CA GLN A 156 4.69 -3.15 4.99
C GLN A 156 3.64 -4.22 5.34
N VAL A 157 3.93 -5.05 6.33
CA VAL A 157 2.97 -6.02 6.89
C VAL A 157 1.69 -5.29 7.32
N ARG A 158 1.83 -4.13 7.98
CA ARG A 158 0.71 -3.26 8.34
C ARG A 158 0.85 -1.89 7.69
N SER A 159 -0.22 -1.42 7.06
CA SER A 159 -0.32 -0.07 6.49
C SER A 159 -1.71 0.50 6.78
N GLY A 160 -1.82 1.36 7.78
CA GLY A 160 -3.11 1.81 8.30
C GLY A 160 -3.98 0.64 8.77
N LYS A 161 -5.18 0.49 8.20
CA LYS A 161 -6.09 -0.64 8.48
C LYS A 161 -5.82 -1.88 7.61
N ILE A 162 -4.84 -1.87 6.72
CA ILE A 162 -4.53 -3.02 5.86
C ILE A 162 -3.44 -3.85 6.52
N LEU A 163 -3.68 -5.16 6.64
CA LEU A 163 -2.74 -6.15 7.16
C LEU A 163 -2.42 -7.19 6.07
N ARG A 164 -1.14 -7.58 5.94
CA ARG A 164 -0.63 -8.53 4.95
C ARG A 164 0.10 -9.69 5.66
N PRO A 165 -0.63 -10.63 6.22
CA PRO A 165 -0.03 -11.67 7.07
C PRO A 165 0.93 -12.60 6.32
N LEU A 166 0.75 -12.72 5.01
CA LEU A 166 1.49 -13.65 4.15
C LEU A 166 2.72 -13.03 3.47
N LEU A 167 3.05 -11.76 3.77
CA LEU A 167 4.07 -10.98 3.06
C LEU A 167 5.48 -11.63 3.06
N HIS A 168 5.78 -12.46 4.05
CA HIS A 168 7.06 -13.20 4.15
C HIS A 168 6.98 -14.64 3.63
N LEU A 169 5.87 -15.08 3.03
CA LEU A 169 5.74 -16.38 2.36
C LEU A 169 5.87 -16.20 0.85
N THR A 170 6.44 -17.19 0.18
CA THR A 170 6.47 -17.22 -1.29
C THR A 170 5.15 -17.77 -1.83
N ARG A 171 4.86 -17.48 -3.09
CA ARG A 171 3.72 -18.07 -3.80
C ARG A 171 3.78 -19.60 -3.78
N ALA A 172 4.96 -20.18 -3.99
CA ALA A 172 5.15 -21.63 -3.93
C ALA A 172 4.77 -22.24 -2.56
N HIS A 173 5.01 -21.54 -1.45
CA HIS A 173 4.56 -21.97 -0.14
C HIS A 173 3.03 -21.99 -0.04
N LEU A 174 2.34 -21.01 -0.63
CA LEU A 174 0.88 -20.90 -0.59
C LEU A 174 0.21 -21.94 -1.48
N GLU A 175 0.73 -22.17 -2.68
CA GLU A 175 0.25 -23.22 -3.58
C GLU A 175 0.45 -24.62 -2.98
N SER A 176 1.61 -24.88 -2.39
CA SER A 176 1.90 -26.13 -1.65
C SER A 176 0.95 -26.32 -0.47
N TYR A 177 0.65 -25.25 0.25
CA TYR A 177 -0.32 -25.28 1.34
C TYR A 177 -1.73 -25.64 0.84
N CYS A 178 -2.19 -24.99 -0.23
CA CYS A 178 -3.48 -25.30 -0.84
C CYS A 178 -3.57 -26.78 -1.28
N ALA A 179 -2.51 -27.31 -1.89
CA ALA A 179 -2.45 -28.70 -2.31
C ALA A 179 -2.54 -29.66 -1.09
N LEU A 180 -1.77 -29.40 -0.03
CA LEU A 180 -1.79 -30.21 1.20
C LEU A 180 -3.12 -30.18 1.94
N GLN A 181 -3.85 -29.07 1.89
CA GLN A 181 -5.16 -28.89 2.53
C GLN A 181 -6.33 -29.24 1.59
N ASN A 182 -6.06 -29.69 0.36
CA ASN A 182 -7.08 -29.96 -0.68
C ASN A 182 -7.99 -28.76 -0.93
N ILE A 183 -7.41 -27.55 -0.96
CA ILE A 183 -8.13 -26.30 -1.21
C ILE A 183 -8.19 -26.07 -2.72
N THR A 184 -9.40 -26.07 -3.29
CA THR A 184 -9.62 -25.70 -4.69
C THR A 184 -9.51 -24.19 -4.82
N TYR A 185 -8.88 -23.71 -5.89
CA TYR A 185 -8.73 -22.29 -6.21
C TYR A 185 -8.81 -22.06 -7.72
N CYS A 186 -9.10 -20.81 -8.11
CA CYS A 186 -9.21 -20.41 -9.51
C CYS A 186 -7.88 -19.91 -10.07
N TYR A 187 -7.66 -20.16 -11.35
CA TYR A 187 -6.58 -19.56 -12.11
C TYR A 187 -7.11 -18.32 -12.85
N ASP A 188 -6.56 -17.16 -12.55
CA ASP A 188 -6.93 -15.92 -13.22
C ASP A 188 -6.24 -15.83 -14.60
N SER A 189 -7.02 -15.94 -15.68
CA SER A 189 -6.53 -15.86 -17.06
C SER A 189 -5.93 -14.49 -17.39
N THR A 190 -6.33 -13.42 -16.70
CA THR A 190 -5.78 -12.06 -16.93
C THR A 190 -4.35 -11.88 -16.43
N ASN A 191 -3.83 -12.81 -15.62
CA ASN A 191 -2.44 -12.79 -15.19
C ASN A 191 -1.45 -12.97 -16.37
N SER A 192 -1.88 -13.44 -17.52
CA SER A 192 -1.06 -13.62 -18.73
C SER A 192 -0.97 -12.38 -19.62
N ASP A 193 -1.77 -11.33 -19.37
CA ASP A 193 -1.80 -10.14 -20.21
C ASP A 193 -0.56 -9.24 -19.98
N LEU A 194 0.35 -9.23 -20.95
CA LEU A 194 1.59 -8.45 -20.92
C LEU A 194 1.39 -6.93 -21.17
N HIS A 195 0.21 -6.45 -21.44
CA HIS A 195 -0.05 -5.00 -21.49
C HIS A 195 0.18 -4.32 -20.14
N TYR A 196 0.02 -5.06 -19.05
CA TYR A 196 0.24 -4.54 -17.70
C TYR A 196 1.72 -4.64 -17.29
N THR A 197 2.31 -3.52 -16.91
CA THR A 197 3.73 -3.46 -16.50
C THR A 197 4.05 -4.45 -15.39
N ARG A 198 3.12 -4.69 -14.45
CA ARG A 198 3.32 -5.65 -13.36
C ARG A 198 3.41 -7.08 -13.88
N ASN A 199 2.59 -7.44 -14.86
CA ASN A 199 2.65 -8.76 -15.49
C ASN A 199 3.94 -8.94 -16.28
N LYS A 200 4.43 -7.90 -17.00
CA LYS A 200 5.76 -7.94 -17.64
C LYS A 200 6.89 -8.19 -16.65
N ILE A 201 6.85 -7.49 -15.49
CA ILE A 201 7.85 -7.70 -14.44
C ILE A 201 7.80 -9.15 -13.95
N ARG A 202 6.61 -9.71 -13.70
CA ARG A 202 6.39 -11.06 -13.18
C ARG A 202 6.81 -12.13 -14.19
N GLN A 203 6.47 -11.99 -15.47
CA GLN A 203 6.58 -13.05 -16.47
C GLN A 203 7.86 -12.95 -17.32
N GLU A 204 8.41 -11.76 -17.47
CA GLU A 204 9.59 -11.54 -18.32
C GLU A 204 10.80 -11.11 -17.51
N LEU A 205 10.69 -9.97 -16.76
CA LEU A 205 11.87 -9.36 -16.18
C LEU A 205 12.41 -10.13 -14.96
N LEU A 206 11.57 -10.55 -14.03
CA LEU A 206 12.02 -11.35 -12.88
C LEU A 206 12.59 -12.69 -13.29
N PRO A 207 11.95 -13.49 -14.17
CA PRO A 207 12.57 -14.73 -14.68
C PRO A 207 13.89 -14.48 -15.40
N TYR A 208 13.98 -13.45 -16.23
CA TYR A 208 15.23 -13.09 -16.91
C TYR A 208 16.36 -12.77 -15.92
N LEU A 209 16.05 -12.02 -14.86
CA LEU A 209 17.01 -11.70 -13.80
C LEU A 209 17.39 -12.94 -12.98
N GLU A 210 16.45 -13.85 -12.72
CA GLU A 210 16.71 -15.12 -12.02
C GLU A 210 17.66 -16.01 -12.81
N GLU A 211 17.44 -16.13 -14.12
CA GLU A 211 18.23 -17.02 -14.99
C GLU A 211 19.61 -16.44 -15.30
N ASN A 212 19.71 -15.14 -15.59
CA ASN A 212 20.92 -14.57 -16.18
C ASN A 212 21.81 -13.81 -15.19
N TYR A 213 21.30 -13.45 -14.00
CA TYR A 213 22.01 -12.60 -13.04
C TYR A 213 22.06 -13.17 -11.63
N ASN A 214 20.92 -13.47 -11.03
CA ASN A 214 20.87 -13.93 -9.65
C ASN A 214 19.65 -14.84 -9.41
N PRO A 215 19.86 -16.14 -9.25
CA PRO A 215 18.79 -17.11 -8.99
C PRO A 215 17.96 -16.78 -7.72
N ALA A 216 18.50 -15.95 -6.82
CA ALA A 216 17.82 -15.52 -5.60
C ALA A 216 17.34 -14.06 -5.69
N ILE A 217 17.15 -13.48 -6.88
CA ILE A 217 16.83 -12.04 -7.04
C ILE A 217 15.57 -11.62 -6.27
N LYS A 218 14.51 -12.42 -6.27
CA LYS A 218 13.29 -12.12 -5.50
C LYS A 218 13.59 -11.98 -4.02
N LYS A 219 14.37 -12.91 -3.46
CA LYS A 219 14.79 -12.84 -2.06
C LYS A 219 15.67 -11.61 -1.79
N ALA A 220 16.59 -11.29 -2.69
CA ALA A 220 17.45 -10.11 -2.56
C ALA A 220 16.65 -8.81 -2.58
N LEU A 221 15.63 -8.68 -3.47
CA LEU A 221 14.73 -7.52 -3.52
C LEU A 221 13.91 -7.37 -2.23
N VAL A 222 13.40 -8.48 -1.69
CA VAL A 222 12.66 -8.47 -0.43
C VAL A 222 13.56 -8.04 0.73
N GLN A 223 14.77 -8.60 0.85
CA GLN A 223 15.74 -8.20 1.87
C GLN A 223 16.12 -6.72 1.77
N CYS A 224 16.35 -6.23 0.54
CA CYS A 224 16.61 -4.82 0.32
C CYS A 224 15.45 -3.93 0.82
N ALA A 225 14.20 -4.33 0.54
CA ALA A 225 13.03 -3.61 1.03
C ALA A 225 12.92 -3.62 2.55
N GLU A 226 13.22 -4.74 3.21
CA GLU A 226 13.20 -4.87 4.68
C GLU A 226 14.23 -3.93 5.33
N ILE A 227 15.48 -3.91 4.83
CA ILE A 227 16.52 -3.00 5.31
C ILE A 227 16.08 -1.53 5.12
N LEU A 228 15.56 -1.21 3.94
CA LEU A 228 15.08 0.15 3.65
C LEU A 228 13.87 0.55 4.51
N GLN A 229 13.03 -0.41 4.94
CA GLN A 229 11.93 -0.14 5.88
C GLN A 229 12.44 0.29 7.25
N GLU A 230 13.47 -0.38 7.76
CA GLU A 230 14.09 -0.05 9.05
C GLU A 230 14.75 1.33 9.00
N ASP A 231 15.55 1.59 7.96
CA ASP A 231 16.21 2.89 7.75
C ASP A 231 15.19 4.03 7.59
N ASP A 232 14.13 3.80 6.79
CA ASP A 232 13.10 4.81 6.55
C ASP A 232 12.28 5.09 7.81
N ALA A 233 11.97 4.07 8.61
CA ALA A 233 11.28 4.24 9.89
C ALA A 233 12.10 5.08 10.87
N CYS A 234 13.40 4.83 10.99
CA CYS A 234 14.32 5.61 11.82
C CYS A 234 14.38 7.07 11.38
N LEU A 235 14.59 7.31 10.08
CA LEU A 235 14.66 8.65 9.53
C LEU A 235 13.33 9.41 9.63
N ASN A 236 12.19 8.72 9.48
CA ASN A 236 10.87 9.33 9.65
C ASN A 236 10.60 9.70 11.12
N GLN A 237 11.01 8.87 12.07
CA GLN A 237 10.92 9.20 13.49
C GLN A 237 11.75 10.45 13.81
N MET A 238 13.00 10.49 13.40
CA MET A 238 13.88 11.67 13.60
C MET A 238 13.31 12.93 12.93
N ALA A 239 12.74 12.79 11.73
CA ALA A 239 12.10 13.91 11.03
C ALA A 239 10.84 14.38 11.75
N GLN A 240 10.03 13.46 12.30
CA GLN A 240 8.83 13.79 13.08
C GLN A 240 9.16 14.58 14.35
N GLU A 241 10.19 14.17 15.09
CA GLU A 241 10.66 14.88 16.29
C GLU A 241 11.10 16.32 15.95
N LYS A 242 11.87 16.48 14.86
CA LYS A 242 12.27 17.79 14.37
C LYS A 242 11.10 18.61 13.86
N PHE A 243 10.16 17.98 13.15
CA PHE A 243 8.95 18.65 12.68
C PHE A 243 8.14 19.25 13.83
N GLN A 244 7.90 18.48 14.90
CA GLN A 244 7.16 18.94 16.08
C GLN A 244 7.82 20.19 16.73
N ALA A 245 9.15 20.25 16.71
CA ALA A 245 9.88 21.38 17.26
C ALA A 245 9.87 22.65 16.37
N LEU A 246 9.65 22.48 15.05
CA LEU A 246 9.76 23.55 14.07
C LEU A 246 8.42 24.03 13.51
N ALA A 247 7.40 23.18 13.56
CA ALA A 247 6.13 23.40 12.86
C ALA A 247 5.08 24.06 13.77
N ASN A 248 4.36 25.02 13.19
CA ASN A 248 3.12 25.54 13.71
C ASN A 248 2.01 25.28 12.68
N CYS A 249 1.11 24.34 12.98
CA CYS A 249 -0.03 24.02 12.13
C CYS A 249 -1.19 24.98 12.44
N THR A 250 -1.70 25.65 11.42
CA THR A 250 -2.83 26.60 11.51
C THR A 250 -3.94 26.20 10.54
N ASN A 251 -5.12 26.79 10.66
CA ASN A 251 -6.22 26.57 9.72
C ASN A 251 -5.86 27.04 8.28
N ALA A 252 -4.91 27.97 8.14
CA ALA A 252 -4.46 28.49 6.85
C ALA A 252 -3.40 27.60 6.19
N GLY A 253 -2.67 26.78 6.95
CA GLY A 253 -1.58 25.97 6.45
C GLY A 253 -0.54 25.63 7.53
N VAL A 254 0.67 25.26 7.10
CA VAL A 254 1.76 24.89 7.99
C VAL A 254 2.91 25.90 7.88
N ILE A 255 3.33 26.42 9.02
CA ILE A 255 4.46 27.34 9.15
C ILE A 255 5.63 26.57 9.76
N LEU A 256 6.78 26.53 9.07
CA LEU A 256 8.03 25.97 9.60
C LEU A 256 9.00 27.09 9.99
N ASP A 257 9.61 27.00 11.16
CA ASP A 257 10.77 27.83 11.54
C ASP A 257 12.03 27.24 10.89
N VAL A 258 12.54 27.93 9.88
CA VAL A 258 13.68 27.45 9.08
C VAL A 258 14.95 28.28 9.29
N ARG A 259 15.05 29.03 10.40
CA ARG A 259 16.23 29.88 10.71
C ARG A 259 17.52 29.07 10.85
N LYS A 260 17.44 27.86 11.42
CA LYS A 260 18.54 26.91 11.57
C LYS A 260 18.47 25.74 10.59
N TRP A 261 17.90 25.96 9.39
CA TRP A 261 17.63 24.90 8.41
C TRP A 261 18.89 24.16 7.94
N GLN A 262 20.01 24.87 7.77
CA GLN A 262 21.30 24.29 7.37
C GLN A 262 21.87 23.30 8.40
N ASP A 263 21.48 23.39 9.68
CA ASP A 263 21.98 22.54 10.76
C ASP A 263 21.28 21.16 10.77
N ILE A 264 20.23 21.00 9.96
CA ILE A 264 19.45 19.77 9.85
C ILE A 264 19.98 18.97 8.65
N PRO A 265 20.25 17.66 8.81
CA PRO A 265 20.65 16.80 7.69
C PRO A 265 19.64 16.83 6.53
N ALA A 266 20.14 16.86 5.27
CA ALA A 266 19.31 16.99 4.08
C ALA A 266 18.20 15.93 3.98
N ALA A 267 18.48 14.68 4.39
CA ALA A 267 17.51 13.61 4.41
C ALA A 267 16.30 13.90 5.33
N LEU A 268 16.54 14.57 6.47
CA LEU A 268 15.47 14.95 7.40
C LEU A 268 14.73 16.19 6.90
N ARG A 269 15.44 17.20 6.36
CA ARG A 269 14.81 18.40 5.78
C ARG A 269 13.75 18.03 4.75
N LYS A 270 14.11 17.14 3.81
CA LYS A 270 13.19 16.69 2.75
C LYS A 270 11.97 15.95 3.28
N ARG A 271 12.10 15.18 4.36
CA ARG A 271 10.98 14.52 5.03
C ARG A 271 10.07 15.52 5.73
N ILE A 272 10.65 16.47 6.46
CA ILE A 272 9.94 17.57 7.12
C ILE A 272 9.12 18.38 6.11
N LEU A 273 9.69 18.71 4.95
CA LEU A 273 8.98 19.45 3.89
C LEU A 273 7.82 18.67 3.31
N ARG A 274 7.98 17.36 3.04
CA ARG A 274 6.88 16.52 2.57
C ARG A 274 5.77 16.39 3.60
N GLN A 275 6.13 16.26 4.89
CA GLN A 275 5.17 16.21 5.97
C GLN A 275 4.40 17.53 6.11
N ALA A 276 5.10 18.68 6.05
CA ALA A 276 4.47 19.99 6.08
C ALA A 276 3.48 20.18 4.92
N TYR A 277 3.88 19.76 3.71
CA TYR A 277 3.04 19.82 2.53
C TYR A 277 1.78 18.96 2.67
N PHE A 278 1.93 17.74 3.17
CA PHE A 278 0.80 16.83 3.42
C PHE A 278 -0.19 17.40 4.44
N LEU A 279 0.31 17.91 5.56
CA LEU A 279 -0.53 18.51 6.61
C LEU A 279 -1.18 19.83 6.19
N ALA A 280 -0.59 20.55 5.23
CA ALA A 280 -1.18 21.73 4.63
C ALA A 280 -2.29 21.42 3.59
N GLY A 281 -2.62 20.12 3.36
CA GLY A 281 -3.66 19.68 2.44
C GLY A 281 -3.18 19.11 1.11
N GLY A 282 -1.87 19.06 0.87
CA GLY A 282 -1.27 18.39 -0.29
C GLY A 282 -1.33 16.86 -0.18
N LYS A 283 -1.19 16.16 -1.31
CA LYS A 283 -1.21 14.67 -1.30
C LYS A 283 0.18 14.08 -1.46
N GLU A 284 0.83 14.38 -2.58
CA GLU A 284 2.14 13.83 -2.92
C GLU A 284 3.04 14.95 -3.45
N LEU A 285 4.28 15.00 -2.97
CA LEU A 285 5.27 15.99 -3.37
C LEU A 285 6.46 15.30 -4.04
N GLY A 286 6.59 15.51 -5.35
CA GLY A 286 7.67 14.94 -6.16
C GLY A 286 9.06 15.52 -5.82
N TYR A 287 10.10 14.80 -6.26
CA TYR A 287 11.50 15.14 -6.00
C TYR A 287 11.85 16.61 -6.32
N ARG A 288 11.50 17.09 -7.53
CA ARG A 288 11.80 18.46 -7.97
C ARG A 288 11.21 19.53 -7.05
N HIS A 289 9.98 19.35 -6.60
CA HIS A 289 9.31 20.30 -5.72
C HIS A 289 9.93 20.27 -4.31
N THR A 290 10.27 19.07 -3.82
CA THR A 290 10.94 18.92 -2.52
C THR A 290 12.31 19.58 -2.52
N GLU A 291 13.10 19.40 -3.60
CA GLU A 291 14.39 20.11 -3.78
C GLU A 291 14.20 21.62 -3.88
N GLY A 292 13.21 22.08 -4.64
CA GLY A 292 12.89 23.49 -4.75
C GLY A 292 12.56 24.16 -3.42
N LEU A 293 11.78 23.47 -2.57
CA LEU A 293 11.48 23.92 -1.21
C LEU A 293 12.72 23.98 -0.32
N ASP A 294 13.58 22.94 -0.38
CA ASP A 294 14.82 22.91 0.40
C ASP A 294 15.75 24.06 0.01
N VAL A 295 15.90 24.30 -1.30
CA VAL A 295 16.68 25.44 -1.83
C VAL A 295 16.09 26.78 -1.41
N LEU A 296 14.74 26.93 -1.43
CA LEU A 296 14.07 28.15 -0.98
C LEU A 296 14.41 28.47 0.49
N CYS A 297 14.39 27.45 1.35
CA CYS A 297 14.75 27.60 2.76
C CYS A 297 16.24 27.93 2.97
N LEU A 298 17.14 27.29 2.20
CA LEU A 298 18.58 27.48 2.32
C LEU A 298 19.05 28.88 1.81
N ARG A 299 18.42 29.39 0.74
CA ARG A 299 18.75 30.71 0.17
C ARG A 299 18.36 31.89 1.05
N LYS A 300 17.40 31.69 1.97
CA LYS A 300 16.95 32.71 2.96
C LYS A 300 16.50 34.04 2.35
N THR A 301 16.04 34.05 1.10
CA THR A 301 15.60 35.27 0.40
C THR A 301 14.12 35.53 0.71
N SER A 302 13.85 36.52 1.58
CA SER A 302 12.47 36.91 1.93
C SER A 302 11.68 37.40 0.73
N GLY A 303 10.35 37.12 0.75
CA GLY A 303 9.43 37.49 -0.33
C GLY A 303 9.43 36.54 -1.53
N LYS A 304 10.28 35.48 -1.51
CA LYS A 304 10.24 34.44 -2.55
C LYS A 304 9.19 33.38 -2.24
N TYR A 305 8.60 32.86 -3.30
CA TYR A 305 7.61 31.80 -3.23
C TYR A 305 7.87 30.72 -4.28
N LEU A 306 7.25 29.55 -4.10
CA LEU A 306 7.28 28.41 -5.00
C LEU A 306 5.86 27.87 -5.19
N LYS A 307 5.41 27.77 -6.43
CA LYS A 307 4.15 27.10 -6.77
C LYS A 307 4.35 25.58 -6.63
N LEU A 308 3.41 24.92 -5.99
CA LEU A 308 3.42 23.49 -5.73
C LEU A 308 2.22 22.81 -6.39
N PRO A 309 2.24 21.48 -6.59
CA PRO A 309 1.09 20.75 -7.11
C PRO A 309 -0.18 20.98 -6.30
N GLN A 310 -1.34 20.66 -6.90
CA GLN A 310 -2.66 20.71 -6.25
C GLN A 310 -3.05 22.11 -5.74
N LYS A 311 -2.66 23.14 -6.49
CA LYS A 311 -2.94 24.55 -6.15
C LYS A 311 -2.44 24.94 -4.76
N MET A 312 -1.25 24.44 -4.38
CA MET A 312 -0.57 24.85 -3.17
C MET A 312 0.54 25.84 -3.49
N ILE A 313 0.89 26.65 -2.49
CA ILE A 313 1.99 27.62 -2.56
C ILE A 313 2.84 27.53 -1.30
N ALA A 314 4.14 27.71 -1.47
CA ALA A 314 5.07 27.89 -0.35
C ALA A 314 5.76 29.25 -0.45
N SER A 315 5.77 30.01 0.63
CA SER A 315 6.43 31.33 0.70
C SER A 315 7.43 31.38 1.85
N TYR A 316 8.59 31.97 1.58
CA TYR A 316 9.63 32.20 2.61
C TYR A 316 9.64 33.66 3.04
N ASN A 317 9.54 33.89 4.33
CA ASN A 317 9.66 35.23 4.91
C ASN A 317 10.33 35.19 6.28
N ARG A 318 11.42 35.96 6.44
CA ARG A 318 12.16 36.20 7.71
C ARG A 318 12.39 34.93 8.55
N GLY A 319 12.87 33.85 7.91
CA GLY A 319 13.21 32.60 8.58
C GLY A 319 12.00 31.67 8.81
N LYS A 320 10.88 31.94 8.20
CA LYS A 320 9.68 31.10 8.24
C LYS A 320 9.31 30.66 6.82
N LEU A 321 8.98 29.38 6.65
CA LEU A 321 8.37 28.83 5.44
C LEU A 321 6.90 28.58 5.73
N LEU A 322 6.01 29.22 4.99
CA LEU A 322 4.58 28.96 5.01
C LEU A 322 4.20 28.10 3.81
N ILE A 323 3.51 26.99 4.04
CA ILE A 323 2.91 26.14 2.98
C ILE A 323 1.40 26.16 3.19
N GLN A 324 0.64 26.54 2.15
CA GLN A 324 -0.80 26.71 2.19
C GLN A 324 -1.46 26.49 0.83
N PRO A 325 -2.80 26.32 0.76
CA PRO A 325 -3.52 26.44 -0.51
C PRO A 325 -3.28 27.81 -1.14
N ALA A 326 -3.13 27.88 -2.47
CA ALA A 326 -3.05 29.13 -3.19
C ALA A 326 -4.41 29.85 -3.19
N ASN A 327 -4.40 31.15 -2.94
CA ASN A 327 -5.61 31.98 -3.08
C ASN A 327 -5.91 32.24 -4.56
N GLU A 328 -7.14 32.56 -4.91
CA GLU A 328 -7.54 32.84 -6.30
C GLU A 328 -6.77 33.98 -6.97
N GLY A 329 -6.18 34.89 -6.18
CA GLY A 329 -5.32 36.00 -6.67
C GLY A 329 -3.87 35.62 -6.93
N ASP A 330 -3.38 34.45 -6.48
CA ASP A 330 -1.99 34.01 -6.68
C ASP A 330 -1.73 33.40 -8.08
N SER A 331 -2.75 33.32 -8.92
CA SER A 331 -2.69 32.79 -10.30
C SER A 331 -2.15 33.79 -11.35
N GLU A 332 -2.03 35.06 -11.06
CA GLU A 332 -1.72 36.12 -12.06
C GLU A 332 -0.23 36.45 -12.26
N TYR A 333 0.69 35.79 -11.57
CA TYR A 333 2.13 36.00 -11.80
C TYR A 333 2.77 34.75 -12.40
N GLU A 334 2.70 34.61 -13.75
CA GLU A 334 3.57 33.75 -14.54
C GLU A 334 5.01 34.27 -14.61
#